data_aa559e9050f85bc3c2e84b473fbf89be
#
_entry.id   aa559e9050f85bc3c2e84b473fbf89be
#
_cell.length_a   1.000
_cell.length_b   1.000
_cell.length_c   1.000
_cell.angle_alpha   90.00
_cell.angle_beta   90.00
_cell.angle_gamma   90.00
#
_symmetry.space_group_name_H-M   'P 1'
#
loop_
_entity.id
_entity.type
_entity.pdbx_description
1 polymer ?
#
loop_
_entity_poly.entity_id
_entity_poly.type
_entity_poly.pdbx_seq_one_letter_code
_entity_poly.pdbx_strand_id
1 'polypeptide(L)' 'VFGTNLAVRELGLGRPERGIVLADEVAVRSAPSDDDDLVLFEIHEGTRVRIDRRAGEWAEIVLDDGKVGWVPAAAFEEI' A
#
# COMPACT_ATOMS: atom_id res chain seq x y z
N VAL A 1 18.56 16.58 7.46
CA VAL A 1 18.64 15.39 7.85
C VAL A 1 17.71 14.53 7.13
N PHE A 2 16.51 14.65 7.27
CA PHE A 2 15.75 13.81 6.56
C PHE A 2 15.84 14.14 5.14
N GLY A 3 16.23 15.26 4.77
CA GLY A 3 16.40 15.58 3.39
C GLY A 3 17.34 14.63 2.70
N THR A 4 18.35 14.23 3.40
CA THR A 4 19.32 13.33 2.83
C THR A 4 18.69 11.98 2.50
N ASN A 5 17.92 11.46 3.39
CA ASN A 5 17.31 10.19 3.15
C ASN A 5 16.36 10.24 1.98
N LEU A 6 15.64 11.32 1.87
CA LEU A 6 14.72 11.44 0.77
C LEU A 6 15.45 11.48 -0.54
N ALA A 7 16.53 12.22 -0.58
CA ALA A 7 17.29 12.32 -1.80
C ALA A 7 17.81 10.97 -2.23
N VAL A 8 18.28 10.20 -1.28
CA VAL A 8 18.80 8.91 -1.61
C VAL A 8 17.73 8.03 -2.19
N ARG A 9 16.57 8.05 -1.60
CA ARG A 9 15.50 7.23 -2.11
C ARG A 9 15.14 7.60 -3.51
N GLU A 10 15.01 8.86 -3.77
CA GLU A 10 14.61 9.28 -5.08
C GLU A 10 15.65 8.98 -6.12
N LEU A 11 16.90 9.22 -5.75
CA LEU A 11 17.94 8.94 -6.71
C LEU A 11 18.08 7.46 -6.95
N GLY A 12 17.98 6.70 -5.94
CA GLY A 12 18.26 5.31 -6.03
C GLY A 12 17.27 4.57 -6.84
N LEU A 13 16.14 5.18 -7.00
CA LEU A 13 15.27 4.38 -7.41
C LEU A 13 14.46 4.78 -8.40
N GLY A 14 13.81 5.69 -8.24
CA GLY A 14 12.89 6.03 -9.19
C GLY A 14 11.94 4.90 -9.51
N ARG A 15 12.07 3.81 -8.83
CA ARG A 15 11.17 2.70 -9.10
C ARG A 15 10.09 2.64 -8.04
N PRO A 16 8.83 2.57 -8.45
CA PRO A 16 7.76 2.46 -7.47
C PRO A 16 7.83 1.09 -6.80
N GLU A 17 7.46 1.06 -5.55
CA GLU A 17 7.31 -0.20 -4.85
C GLU A 17 6.02 -0.84 -5.29
N ARG A 18 6.04 -2.13 -5.48
CA ARG A 18 4.86 -2.87 -5.93
C ARG A 18 4.68 -4.12 -5.11
N GLY A 19 3.45 -4.58 -5.07
CA GLY A 19 3.14 -5.78 -4.34
C GLY A 19 1.99 -6.52 -4.96
N ILE A 20 1.78 -7.74 -4.48
CA ILE A 20 0.68 -8.59 -4.90
C ILE A 20 -0.06 -9.03 -3.66
N VAL A 21 -1.37 -8.93 -3.69
CA VAL A 21 -2.20 -9.32 -2.56
C VAL A 21 -2.16 -10.84 -2.42
N LEU A 22 -1.86 -11.30 -1.20
CA LEU A 22 -1.80 -12.74 -0.92
C LEU A 22 -3.05 -13.25 -0.23
N ALA A 23 -3.74 -12.40 0.51
CA ALA A 23 -4.94 -12.82 1.22
C ALA A 23 -6.10 -13.00 0.24
N ASP A 24 -7.02 -13.89 0.58
CA ASP A 24 -8.18 -14.12 -0.28
C ASP A 24 -8.96 -12.83 -0.51
N GLU A 25 -9.14 -12.05 0.53
CA GLU A 25 -9.84 -10.78 0.45
C GLU A 25 -9.20 -9.82 1.42
N VAL A 26 -9.10 -8.57 1.02
CA VAL A 26 -8.54 -7.52 1.87
C VAL A 26 -9.43 -6.31 1.78
N ALA A 27 -9.85 -5.80 2.92
CA ALA A 27 -10.62 -4.56 2.97
C ALA A 27 -9.67 -3.39 2.83
N VAL A 28 -9.96 -2.51 1.89
CA VAL A 28 -9.17 -1.30 1.67
C VAL A 28 -9.88 -0.16 2.38
N ARG A 29 -9.17 0.52 3.25
CA ARG A 29 -9.75 1.53 4.12
C ARG A 29 -9.25 2.93 3.80
N SER A 30 -9.97 3.92 4.27
CA SER A 30 -9.62 5.31 3.97
C SER A 30 -8.52 5.83 4.90
N ALA A 31 -8.19 5.09 5.95
CA ALA A 31 -7.15 5.50 6.90
C ALA A 31 -6.48 4.25 7.45
N PRO A 32 -5.27 4.38 8.02
CA PRO A 32 -4.55 3.22 8.57
C PRO A 32 -5.14 2.80 9.92
N SER A 33 -6.30 2.20 9.88
CA SER A 33 -7.04 1.79 11.06
C SER A 33 -7.88 0.57 10.69
N ASP A 34 -8.15 -0.28 11.67
CA ASP A 34 -8.96 -1.47 11.43
C ASP A 34 -10.45 -1.22 11.66
N ASP A 35 -10.85 0.04 11.69
CA ASP A 35 -12.23 0.41 11.86
C ASP A 35 -13.01 0.05 10.59
N ASP A 36 -14.04 -0.77 10.74
CA ASP A 36 -14.83 -1.22 9.59
C ASP A 36 -15.60 -0.09 8.92
N ASP A 37 -15.85 0.99 9.63
CA ASP A 37 -16.55 2.13 9.04
C ASP A 37 -15.69 2.83 7.99
N LEU A 38 -14.42 2.53 7.96
CA LEU A 38 -13.51 3.15 7.00
C LEU A 38 -13.31 2.34 5.73
N VAL A 39 -13.96 1.19 5.62
CA VAL A 39 -13.79 0.33 4.46
C VAL A 39 -14.39 1.00 3.23
N LEU A 40 -13.56 1.14 2.20
CA LEU A 40 -13.99 1.73 0.94
C LEU A 40 -14.39 0.67 -0.07
N PHE A 41 -13.61 -0.40 -0.15
CA PHE A 41 -13.88 -1.48 -1.07
C PHE A 41 -12.98 -2.66 -0.69
N GLU A 42 -13.12 -3.76 -1.39
CA GLU A 42 -12.29 -4.95 -1.12
C GLU A 42 -11.54 -5.35 -2.37
N ILE A 43 -10.37 -5.93 -2.16
CA ILE A 43 -9.57 -6.47 -3.25
C ILE A 43 -9.27 -7.93 -2.93
N HIS A 44 -8.86 -8.66 -3.92
CA HIS A 44 -8.73 -10.10 -3.81
C HIS A 44 -7.31 -10.58 -4.09
N GLU A 45 -7.07 -11.83 -3.80
CA GLU A 45 -5.79 -12.47 -4.03
C GLU A 45 -5.34 -12.23 -5.47
N GLY A 46 -4.08 -11.93 -5.64
CA GLY A 46 -3.51 -11.72 -6.96
C GLY A 46 -3.62 -10.29 -7.47
N THR A 47 -4.34 -9.43 -6.77
CA THR A 47 -4.45 -8.03 -7.18
C THR A 47 -3.09 -7.35 -7.06
N ARG A 48 -2.68 -6.66 -8.12
CA ARG A 48 -1.43 -5.92 -8.08
C ARG A 48 -1.67 -4.54 -7.54
N VAL A 49 -0.77 -4.08 -6.70
CA VAL A 49 -0.88 -2.77 -6.07
C VAL A 49 0.45 -2.06 -6.12
N ARG A 50 0.41 -0.75 -6.13
CA ARG A 50 1.60 0.06 -5.98
C ARG A 50 1.59 0.60 -4.56
N ILE A 51 2.71 0.52 -3.88
CA ILE A 51 2.79 0.97 -2.50
C ILE A 51 3.27 2.39 -2.49
N ASP A 52 2.45 3.28 -1.97
CA ASP A 52 2.74 4.70 -1.99
C ASP A 52 3.35 5.17 -0.68
N ARG A 53 2.83 4.72 0.44
CA ARG A 53 3.34 5.11 1.75
C ARG A 53 3.17 3.96 2.73
N ARG A 54 3.93 4.02 3.82
CA ARG A 54 3.79 3.06 4.89
C ARG A 54 3.63 3.80 6.20
N ALA A 55 2.82 3.25 7.08
CA ALA A 55 2.59 3.82 8.41
C ALA A 55 2.40 2.66 9.38
N GLY A 56 3.44 2.34 10.13
CA GLY A 56 3.39 1.23 11.08
C GLY A 56 3.13 -0.08 10.34
N GLU A 57 2.05 -0.75 10.70
CA GLU A 57 1.69 -2.01 10.09
C GLU A 57 0.76 -1.84 8.89
N TRP A 58 0.62 -0.62 8.42
CA TRP A 58 -0.28 -0.32 7.33
C TRP A 58 0.48 0.20 6.13
N ALA A 59 -0.10 0.03 4.96
CA ALA A 59 0.48 0.55 3.73
C ALA A 59 -0.60 1.19 2.90
N GLU A 60 -0.31 2.34 2.34
CA GLU A 60 -1.21 2.99 1.42
C GLU A 60 -0.90 2.49 0.02
N ILE A 61 -1.88 1.97 -0.65
CA ILE A 61 -1.69 1.38 -1.96
C ILE A 61 -2.50 2.12 -3.01
N VAL A 62 -2.04 2.00 -4.24
CA VAL A 62 -2.73 2.57 -5.39
C VAL A 62 -2.97 1.45 -6.38
N LEU A 63 -4.19 1.30 -6.82
CA LEU A 63 -4.55 0.28 -7.79
C LEU A 63 -4.38 0.81 -9.21
N ASP A 64 -4.39 -0.10 -10.17
CA ASP A 64 -4.19 0.27 -11.56
C ASP A 64 -5.24 1.24 -12.07
N ASP A 65 -6.43 1.20 -11.50
CA ASP A 65 -7.49 2.10 -11.93
C ASP A 65 -7.46 3.43 -11.17
N GLY A 66 -6.44 3.65 -10.34
CA GLY A 66 -6.29 4.91 -9.64
C GLY A 66 -6.91 4.96 -8.26
N LYS A 67 -7.55 3.90 -7.81
CA LYS A 67 -8.12 3.87 -6.47
C LYS A 67 -7.01 3.80 -5.45
N VAL A 68 -7.18 4.50 -4.34
CA VAL A 68 -6.18 4.61 -3.29
C VAL A 68 -6.80 4.23 -1.96
N GLY A 69 -6.03 3.58 -1.12
CA GLY A 69 -6.50 3.26 0.22
C GLY A 69 -5.44 2.55 1.04
N TRP A 70 -5.81 2.19 2.26
CA TRP A 70 -4.90 1.59 3.22
C TRP A 70 -5.23 0.13 3.46
N VAL A 71 -4.20 -0.70 3.50
CA VAL A 71 -4.35 -2.14 3.80
C VAL A 71 -3.29 -2.53 4.80
N PRO A 72 -3.50 -3.63 5.55
CA PRO A 72 -2.44 -4.14 6.42
C PRO A 72 -1.24 -4.55 5.58
N ALA A 73 -0.06 -4.23 6.03
CA ALA A 73 1.15 -4.57 5.29
C ALA A 73 1.31 -6.08 5.12
N ALA A 74 0.73 -6.85 6.02
CA ALA A 74 0.82 -8.30 5.94
C ALA A 74 -0.08 -8.91 4.86
N ALA A 75 -0.95 -8.11 4.26
CA ALA A 75 -1.91 -8.63 3.29
C ALA A 75 -1.33 -8.80 1.89
N PHE A 76 -0.16 -8.27 1.64
CA PHE A 76 0.45 -8.38 0.32
C PHE A 76 1.94 -8.69 0.46
N GLU A 77 2.53 -9.11 -0.65
CA GLU A 77 3.96 -9.35 -0.70
C GLU A 77 4.56 -8.41 -1.72
N GLU A 78 5.67 -7.81 -1.35
CA GLU A 78 6.37 -6.87 -2.22
C GLU A 78 7.12 -7.65 -3.30
N ILE A 79 7.10 -7.15 -4.52
CA ILE A 79 7.81 -7.80 -5.62
C ILE A 79 8.87 -6.91 -6.22
#